data_f7aa97f28233a1bed271620f2d0d1fe3
#
_entry.id   f7aa97f28233a1bed271620f2d0d1fe3
#
_cell.length_a   1.000
_cell.length_b   1.000
_cell.length_c   1.000
_cell.angle_alpha   90.00
_cell.angle_beta   90.00
_cell.angle_gamma   90.00
#
_symmetry.space_group_name_H-M   'P 1'
#
loop_
_entity.id
_entity.type
_entity.pdbx_description
1 polymer ?
#
loop_
_entity_poly.entity_id
_entity_poly.type
_entity_poly.pdbx_seq_one_letter_code
_entity_poly.pdbx_strand_id
1 'polypeptide(L)'
;MSEDASGPKAGGPGGFADGGRVARSADAPVKRDDLASAMQRWGFLEDPAPPAALRWIDTFLEAYGSSLTSVEDASPYVAELRAEACIIPALELERLRTREVLFFLDTVGQYVDSQPELSGLPLEHDLTEMAREFGISKDDAQYAVRMALTGKTQGPALELLFPLLGYDRILIRIGAVNSRLLHGRGLEPIRYGPGGVPFEPIHGKRPEEE
;
A
#
# COMPACT_ATOMS: atom_id res chain seq x y z
N MET A 1 15.54 -76.00 -9.89
CA MET A 1 14.74 -76.03 -8.66
C MET A 1 14.12 -74.62 -8.62
N SER A 2 12.97 -74.37 -9.32
CA SER A 2 11.62 -74.65 -8.81
C SER A 2 11.36 -73.72 -7.61
N GLU A 3 10.44 -72.83 -7.54
CA GLU A 3 9.00 -72.72 -7.84
C GLU A 3 8.66 -71.19 -7.74
N ASP A 4 8.03 -70.52 -8.60
CA ASP A 4 6.60 -70.50 -8.92
C ASP A 4 5.67 -70.26 -7.72
N ALA A 5 5.11 -69.08 -7.67
CA ALA A 5 3.83 -68.84 -7.03
C ALA A 5 3.16 -67.55 -7.51
N SER A 6 2.15 -67.83 -8.29
CA SER A 6 1.18 -66.90 -8.84
C SER A 6 0.22 -66.27 -7.79
N GLY A 7 -0.18 -65.05 -8.04
CA GLY A 7 -1.50 -64.44 -7.97
C GLY A 7 -1.99 -63.91 -6.61
N PRO A 8 -3.05 -63.10 -6.53
CA PRO A 8 -4.06 -62.82 -7.55
C PRO A 8 -4.37 -61.33 -7.79
N LYS A 9 -5.06 -61.08 -8.90
CA LYS A 9 -5.80 -59.89 -9.26
C LYS A 9 -7.00 -59.66 -8.34
N ALA A 10 -7.17 -58.38 -7.92
CA ALA A 10 -8.48 -57.79 -7.67
C ALA A 10 -8.32 -56.31 -7.93
N GLY A 11 -8.93 -55.64 -8.84
CA GLY A 11 -10.31 -55.60 -9.25
C GLY A 11 -11.05 -54.56 -8.43
N GLY A 12 -11.20 -53.32 -8.98
CA GLY A 12 -12.13 -52.39 -8.39
C GLY A 12 -12.03 -51.00 -9.06
N PRO A 13 -13.08 -50.54 -9.73
CA PRO A 13 -13.09 -49.25 -10.39
C PRO A 13 -13.56 -48.19 -9.41
N GLY A 14 -12.72 -47.20 -9.18
CA GLY A 14 -13.12 -45.96 -8.53
C GLY A 14 -12.89 -44.80 -9.50
N GLY A 15 -13.84 -44.57 -10.38
CA GLY A 15 -13.90 -43.40 -11.20
C GLY A 15 -14.14 -42.19 -10.32
N PHE A 16 -13.05 -41.43 -10.02
CA PHE A 16 -13.19 -40.07 -9.55
C PHE A 16 -13.49 -39.23 -10.78
N ALA A 17 -14.74 -38.70 -10.78
CA ALA A 17 -15.19 -37.70 -11.72
C ALA A 17 -14.14 -36.62 -11.85
N ASP A 18 -13.60 -36.48 -13.02
CA ASP A 18 -12.83 -35.36 -13.52
C ASP A 18 -13.73 -34.11 -13.36
N GLY A 19 -13.60 -33.47 -12.23
CA GLY A 19 -14.17 -32.15 -11.98
C GLY A 19 -13.55 -31.21 -12.98
N GLY A 20 -14.23 -31.01 -14.09
CA GLY A 20 -13.84 -30.13 -15.16
C GLY A 20 -13.33 -28.82 -14.62
N ARG A 21 -12.03 -28.71 -14.49
CA ARG A 21 -11.30 -27.46 -14.34
C ARG A 21 -11.54 -26.72 -15.64
N VAL A 22 -12.61 -25.92 -15.68
CA VAL A 22 -12.78 -24.93 -16.74
C VAL A 22 -11.48 -24.16 -16.78
N ALA A 23 -10.69 -24.41 -17.80
CA ALA A 23 -9.51 -23.63 -18.12
C ALA A 23 -10.02 -22.19 -18.30
N ARG A 24 -9.93 -21.37 -17.25
CA ARG A 24 -10.17 -19.94 -17.36
C ARG A 24 -9.09 -19.43 -18.31
N SER A 25 -9.52 -18.85 -19.41
CA SER A 25 -8.68 -18.14 -20.36
C SER A 25 -7.91 -17.10 -19.57
N ALA A 26 -6.65 -17.42 -19.25
CA ALA A 26 -5.71 -16.50 -18.65
C ALA A 26 -5.29 -15.53 -19.73
N ASP A 27 -5.99 -14.39 -19.92
CA ASP A 27 -5.39 -13.25 -20.65
C ASP A 27 -6.38 -12.14 -21.08
N ALA A 28 -7.56 -12.06 -20.50
CA ALA A 28 -8.34 -10.84 -20.67
C ALA A 28 -8.00 -9.87 -19.51
N PRO A 29 -7.45 -8.69 -19.80
CA PRO A 29 -7.17 -7.71 -18.76
C PRO A 29 -8.45 -7.36 -18.00
N VAL A 30 -8.36 -7.19 -16.69
CA VAL A 30 -9.48 -6.75 -15.85
C VAL A 30 -10.03 -5.44 -16.42
N LYS A 31 -11.32 -5.41 -16.75
CA LYS A 31 -11.96 -4.23 -17.34
C LYS A 31 -12.44 -3.28 -16.26
N ARG A 32 -12.46 -1.98 -16.59
CA ARG A 32 -12.94 -0.92 -15.70
C ARG A 32 -14.32 -1.20 -15.14
N ASP A 33 -15.28 -1.59 -15.99
CA ASP A 33 -16.68 -1.77 -15.59
C ASP A 33 -16.85 -3.00 -14.69
N ASP A 34 -16.06 -4.06 -14.92
CA ASP A 34 -16.05 -5.26 -14.07
C ASP A 34 -15.49 -4.92 -12.68
N LEU A 35 -14.41 -4.13 -12.62
CA LEU A 35 -13.83 -3.68 -11.36
C LEU A 35 -14.76 -2.69 -10.63
N ALA A 36 -15.40 -1.76 -11.34
CA ALA A 36 -16.39 -0.85 -10.77
C ALA A 36 -17.53 -1.62 -10.10
N SER A 37 -18.11 -2.61 -10.83
CA SER A 37 -19.17 -3.47 -10.30
C SER A 37 -18.71 -4.29 -9.09
N ALA A 38 -17.47 -4.77 -9.08
CA ALA A 38 -16.93 -5.48 -7.93
C ALA A 38 -16.73 -4.55 -6.72
N MET A 39 -16.21 -3.36 -6.93
CA MET A 39 -16.03 -2.35 -5.87
C MET A 39 -17.37 -1.93 -5.25
N GLN A 40 -18.44 -1.84 -6.04
CA GLN A 40 -19.80 -1.62 -5.52
C GLN A 40 -20.25 -2.78 -4.63
N ARG A 41 -20.07 -4.04 -5.08
CA ARG A 41 -20.39 -5.23 -4.27
C ARG A 41 -19.58 -5.31 -2.97
N TRP A 42 -18.34 -4.82 -2.98
CA TRP A 42 -17.48 -4.78 -1.79
C TRP A 42 -17.79 -3.60 -0.86
N GLY A 43 -18.69 -2.69 -1.26
CA GLY A 43 -19.04 -1.51 -0.48
C GLY A 43 -18.00 -0.39 -0.54
N PHE A 44 -17.10 -0.42 -1.52
CA PHE A 44 -16.08 0.62 -1.70
C PHE A 44 -16.54 1.74 -2.65
N LEU A 45 -17.62 1.53 -3.38
CA LEU A 45 -18.11 2.45 -4.39
C LEU A 45 -19.64 2.52 -4.36
N GLU A 46 -20.19 3.73 -4.54
CA GLU A 46 -21.62 3.97 -4.67
C GLU A 46 -22.15 3.57 -6.05
N ASP A 47 -23.45 3.34 -6.16
CA ASP A 47 -24.14 3.11 -7.43
C ASP A 47 -25.18 4.24 -7.65
N PRO A 48 -25.08 5.01 -8.76
CA PRO A 48 -24.06 4.93 -9.82
C PRO A 48 -22.68 5.46 -9.39
N ALA A 49 -21.61 4.89 -9.99
CA ALA A 49 -20.25 5.31 -9.73
C ALA A 49 -20.02 6.76 -10.18
N PRO A 50 -19.52 7.65 -9.29
CA PRO A 50 -19.24 9.02 -9.68
C PRO A 50 -18.04 9.08 -10.66
N PRO A 51 -17.97 10.10 -11.56
CA PRO A 51 -16.89 10.21 -12.55
C PRO A 51 -15.47 10.23 -11.93
N ALA A 52 -15.33 10.80 -10.73
CA ALA A 52 -14.04 10.79 -10.02
C ALA A 52 -13.60 9.38 -9.63
N ALA A 53 -14.52 8.53 -9.21
CA ALA A 53 -14.22 7.14 -8.87
C ALA A 53 -13.87 6.32 -10.12
N LEU A 54 -14.48 6.59 -11.25
CA LEU A 54 -14.11 5.94 -12.52
C LEU A 54 -12.68 6.32 -12.95
N ARG A 55 -12.28 7.59 -12.81
CA ARG A 55 -10.88 8.00 -13.03
C ARG A 55 -9.91 7.32 -12.08
N TRP A 56 -10.30 7.19 -10.79
CA TRP A 56 -9.51 6.45 -9.81
C TRP A 56 -9.32 4.98 -10.24
N ILE A 57 -10.37 4.33 -10.76
CA ILE A 57 -10.30 2.96 -11.28
C ILE A 57 -9.36 2.87 -12.50
N ASP A 58 -9.41 3.84 -13.42
CA ASP A 58 -8.50 3.89 -14.57
C ASP A 58 -7.03 3.97 -14.10
N THR A 59 -6.73 4.87 -13.15
CA THR A 59 -5.39 4.97 -12.54
C THR A 59 -4.99 3.70 -11.79
N PHE A 60 -5.93 3.06 -11.10
CA PHE A 60 -5.68 1.79 -10.42
C PHE A 60 -5.33 0.67 -11.41
N LEU A 61 -6.05 0.57 -12.52
CA LEU A 61 -5.75 -0.42 -13.56
C LEU A 61 -4.42 -0.15 -14.26
N GLU A 62 -4.05 1.11 -14.44
CA GLU A 62 -2.71 1.48 -14.92
C GLU A 62 -1.61 1.03 -13.95
N ALA A 63 -1.82 1.23 -12.65
CA ALA A 63 -0.86 0.90 -11.59
C ALA A 63 -0.72 -0.60 -11.32
N TYR A 64 -1.81 -1.34 -11.33
CA TYR A 64 -1.87 -2.72 -10.85
C TYR A 64 -2.41 -3.72 -11.87
N GLY A 65 -3.02 -3.28 -12.98
CA GLY A 65 -3.74 -4.14 -13.92
C GLY A 65 -2.91 -5.31 -14.46
N SER A 66 -1.61 -5.10 -14.70
CA SER A 66 -0.70 -6.17 -15.15
C SER A 66 -0.46 -7.27 -14.11
N SER A 67 -0.76 -7.00 -12.83
CA SER A 67 -0.61 -7.95 -11.73
C SER A 67 -1.91 -8.69 -11.40
N LEU A 68 -3.01 -8.33 -12.07
CA LEU A 68 -4.34 -8.92 -11.81
C LEU A 68 -4.64 -10.00 -12.84
N THR A 69 -5.03 -11.17 -12.36
CA THR A 69 -5.54 -12.27 -13.20
C THR A 69 -7.07 -12.35 -13.15
N SER A 70 -7.68 -11.77 -12.12
CA SER A 70 -9.12 -11.68 -11.93
C SER A 70 -9.48 -10.37 -11.21
N VAL A 71 -10.76 -10.01 -11.23
CA VAL A 71 -11.27 -8.84 -10.51
C VAL A 71 -11.09 -9.00 -9.01
N GLU A 72 -11.24 -10.21 -8.49
CA GLU A 72 -11.09 -10.53 -7.07
C GLU A 72 -9.68 -10.26 -6.55
N ASP A 73 -8.66 -10.38 -7.42
CA ASP A 73 -7.26 -10.08 -7.08
C ASP A 73 -7.06 -8.59 -6.74
N ALA A 74 -7.96 -7.71 -7.19
CA ALA A 74 -7.90 -6.28 -6.89
C ALA A 74 -8.27 -5.96 -5.44
N SER A 75 -9.10 -6.80 -4.78
CA SER A 75 -9.65 -6.51 -3.45
C SER A 75 -8.58 -6.18 -2.39
N PRO A 76 -7.49 -6.95 -2.22
CA PRO A 76 -6.46 -6.63 -1.24
C PRO A 76 -5.72 -5.33 -1.54
N TYR A 77 -5.46 -5.01 -2.82
CA TYR A 77 -4.83 -3.73 -3.20
C TYR A 77 -5.74 -2.54 -2.92
N VAL A 78 -7.05 -2.66 -3.25
CA VAL A 78 -8.03 -1.61 -2.94
C VAL A 78 -8.13 -1.40 -1.43
N ALA A 79 -8.22 -2.47 -0.65
CA ALA A 79 -8.27 -2.38 0.81
C ALA A 79 -7.01 -1.70 1.38
N GLU A 80 -5.82 -2.06 0.89
CA GLU A 80 -4.55 -1.46 1.30
C GLU A 80 -4.49 0.03 0.95
N LEU A 81 -4.88 0.42 -0.26
CA LEU A 81 -4.89 1.83 -0.67
C LEU A 81 -5.88 2.67 0.16
N ARG A 82 -7.00 2.07 0.59
CA ARG A 82 -8.02 2.74 1.40
C ARG A 82 -7.74 2.73 2.90
N ALA A 83 -6.82 1.92 3.39
CA ALA A 83 -6.42 1.93 4.78
C ALA A 83 -5.78 3.27 5.17
N GLU A 84 -6.05 3.77 6.37
CA GLU A 84 -5.43 5.01 6.88
C GLU A 84 -3.94 4.84 7.14
N ALA A 85 -3.52 3.67 7.64
CA ALA A 85 -2.14 3.39 7.96
C ALA A 85 -1.62 2.16 7.20
N CYS A 86 -0.32 2.15 6.93
CA CYS A 86 0.40 0.99 6.42
C CYS A 86 1.33 0.41 7.50
N ILE A 87 1.60 -0.89 7.39
CA ILE A 87 2.54 -1.58 8.28
C ILE A 87 3.93 -1.45 7.67
N ILE A 88 4.84 -0.80 8.40
CA ILE A 88 6.25 -0.72 8.03
C ILE A 88 7.02 -1.72 8.90
N PRO A 89 7.79 -2.65 8.28
CA PRO A 89 8.64 -3.57 9.03
C PRO A 89 9.63 -2.81 9.92
N ALA A 90 9.89 -3.32 11.12
CA ALA A 90 10.75 -2.65 12.10
C ALA A 90 12.16 -2.37 11.55
N LEU A 91 12.74 -3.30 10.77
CA LEU A 91 14.05 -3.15 10.14
C LEU A 91 14.06 -1.98 9.13
N GLU A 92 12.99 -1.85 8.34
CA GLU A 92 12.89 -0.77 7.36
C GLU A 92 12.64 0.58 8.04
N LEU A 93 11.91 0.60 9.15
CA LEU A 93 11.75 1.80 9.95
C LEU A 93 13.09 2.29 10.53
N GLU A 94 13.93 1.37 11.03
CA GLU A 94 15.29 1.72 11.50
C GLU A 94 16.15 2.27 10.36
N ARG A 95 16.03 1.72 9.15
CA ARG A 95 16.73 2.23 7.96
C ARG A 95 16.34 3.66 7.61
N LEU A 96 15.06 4.02 7.83
CA LEU A 96 14.55 5.39 7.62
C LEU A 96 14.94 6.36 8.76
N ARG A 97 15.47 5.87 9.89
CA ARG A 97 15.70 6.66 11.10
C ARG A 97 16.95 7.55 10.98
N THR A 98 16.89 8.53 10.11
CA THR A 98 17.86 9.61 10.03
C THR A 98 17.13 10.95 10.12
N ARG A 99 17.84 11.98 10.60
CA ARG A 99 17.30 13.34 10.70
C ARG A 99 16.91 13.87 9.32
N GLU A 100 17.73 13.59 8.34
CA GLU A 100 17.57 14.02 6.95
C GLU A 100 16.28 13.45 6.35
N VAL A 101 16.02 12.13 6.50
CA VAL A 101 14.80 11.48 6.04
C VAL A 101 13.56 12.02 6.74
N LEU A 102 13.63 12.27 8.04
CA LEU A 102 12.54 12.87 8.79
C LEU A 102 12.11 14.22 8.21
N PHE A 103 13.06 15.14 8.02
CA PHE A 103 12.78 16.46 7.47
C PHE A 103 12.36 16.40 6.01
N PHE A 104 12.96 15.49 5.22
CA PHE A 104 12.55 15.26 3.85
C PHE A 104 11.10 14.81 3.76
N LEU A 105 10.65 13.82 4.55
CA LEU A 105 9.28 13.37 4.56
C LEU A 105 8.30 14.46 5.04
N ASP A 106 8.69 15.30 5.99
CA ASP A 106 7.92 16.47 6.41
C ASP A 106 7.75 17.46 5.24
N THR A 107 8.83 17.74 4.51
CA THR A 107 8.80 18.59 3.31
C THR A 107 7.91 18.00 2.21
N VAL A 108 7.94 16.67 2.00
CA VAL A 108 7.02 15.98 1.07
C VAL A 108 5.57 16.16 1.51
N GLY A 109 5.28 16.08 2.81
CA GLY A 109 3.95 16.36 3.34
C GLY A 109 3.48 17.78 3.03
N GLN A 110 4.33 18.78 3.26
CA GLN A 110 4.03 20.19 2.95
C GLN A 110 3.87 20.42 1.45
N TYR A 111 4.70 19.78 0.62
CA TYR A 111 4.57 19.82 -0.83
C TYR A 111 3.21 19.29 -1.27
N VAL A 112 2.78 18.13 -0.78
CA VAL A 112 1.46 17.54 -1.07
C VAL A 112 0.34 18.48 -0.66
N ASP A 113 0.39 19.04 0.54
CA ASP A 113 -0.63 19.96 1.06
C ASP A 113 -0.76 21.25 0.22
N SER A 114 0.31 21.66 -0.44
CA SER A 114 0.33 22.84 -1.31
C SER A 114 -0.20 22.61 -2.71
N GLN A 115 -0.38 21.35 -3.15
CA GLN A 115 -0.81 21.05 -4.53
C GLN A 115 -2.32 21.19 -4.69
N PRO A 116 -2.80 21.80 -5.79
CA PRO A 116 -4.25 21.84 -6.09
C PRO A 116 -4.78 20.49 -6.57
N GLU A 117 -3.93 19.66 -7.16
CA GLU A 117 -4.26 18.34 -7.68
C GLU A 117 -3.04 17.43 -7.58
N LEU A 118 -3.26 16.12 -7.31
CA LEU A 118 -2.18 15.14 -7.20
C LEU A 118 -1.89 14.39 -8.50
N SER A 119 -2.75 14.53 -9.50
CA SER A 119 -2.55 13.90 -10.80
C SER A 119 -1.60 14.73 -11.66
N GLY A 120 -0.70 14.06 -12.39
CA GLY A 120 0.20 14.72 -13.34
C GLY A 120 1.33 15.54 -12.71
N LEU A 121 1.58 15.40 -11.41
CA LEU A 121 2.72 16.03 -10.75
C LEU A 121 4.03 15.44 -11.29
N PRO A 122 5.08 16.26 -11.50
CA PRO A 122 6.41 15.80 -11.89
C PRO A 122 7.18 15.24 -10.67
N LEU A 123 6.57 14.25 -9.98
CA LEU A 123 7.03 13.77 -8.68
C LEU A 123 8.48 13.29 -8.68
N GLU A 124 8.93 12.61 -9.74
CA GLU A 124 10.31 12.15 -9.81
C GLU A 124 11.29 13.31 -9.75
N HIS A 125 11.00 14.39 -10.47
CA HIS A 125 11.80 15.61 -10.47
C HIS A 125 11.73 16.32 -9.13
N ASP A 126 10.53 16.59 -8.64
CA ASP A 126 10.31 17.41 -7.44
C ASP A 126 10.85 16.70 -6.19
N LEU A 127 10.64 15.40 -6.04
CA LEU A 127 11.23 14.61 -4.96
C LEU A 127 12.76 14.60 -5.01
N THR A 128 13.35 14.56 -6.21
CA THR A 128 14.81 14.61 -6.37
C THR A 128 15.36 15.95 -5.94
N GLU A 129 14.71 17.06 -6.31
CA GLU A 129 15.13 18.39 -5.91
C GLU A 129 15.01 18.59 -4.40
N MET A 130 13.88 18.20 -3.81
CA MET A 130 13.69 18.26 -2.36
C MET A 130 14.76 17.41 -1.62
N ALA A 131 15.00 16.17 -2.08
CA ALA A 131 15.98 15.29 -1.45
C ALA A 131 17.40 15.85 -1.46
N ARG A 132 17.77 16.56 -2.53
CA ARG A 132 19.08 17.21 -2.66
C ARG A 132 19.33 18.24 -1.56
N GLU A 133 18.31 18.96 -1.11
CA GLU A 133 18.42 19.93 -0.02
C GLU A 133 18.82 19.27 1.31
N PHE A 134 18.46 18.01 1.50
CA PHE A 134 18.78 17.22 2.69
C PHE A 134 19.98 16.29 2.50
N GLY A 135 20.63 16.31 1.33
CA GLY A 135 21.76 15.42 1.03
C GLY A 135 21.34 13.94 0.85
N ILE A 136 20.07 13.68 0.54
CA ILE A 136 19.53 12.33 0.30
C ILE A 136 19.66 12.01 -1.20
N SER A 137 20.07 10.77 -1.51
CA SER A 137 20.10 10.32 -2.91
C SER A 137 18.68 10.18 -3.47
N LYS A 138 18.53 10.29 -4.80
CA LYS A 138 17.25 10.08 -5.49
C LYS A 138 16.61 8.73 -5.12
N ASP A 139 17.41 7.67 -5.10
CA ASP A 139 16.93 6.32 -4.82
C ASP A 139 16.45 6.18 -3.37
N ASP A 140 17.19 6.77 -2.41
CA ASP A 140 16.80 6.77 -1.02
C ASP A 140 15.56 7.64 -0.77
N ALA A 141 15.41 8.74 -1.49
CA ALA A 141 14.20 9.57 -1.45
C ALA A 141 12.97 8.83 -1.93
N GLN A 142 13.04 8.20 -3.10
CA GLN A 142 11.95 7.38 -3.65
C GLN A 142 11.63 6.21 -2.73
N TYR A 143 12.66 5.55 -2.19
CA TYR A 143 12.50 4.48 -1.21
C TYR A 143 11.79 4.99 0.06
N ALA A 144 12.21 6.11 0.63
CA ALA A 144 11.63 6.67 1.85
C ALA A 144 10.14 7.02 1.66
N VAL A 145 9.79 7.69 0.56
CA VAL A 145 8.40 8.03 0.24
C VAL A 145 7.57 6.77 0.02
N ARG A 146 8.05 5.83 -0.79
CA ARG A 146 7.34 4.57 -1.05
C ARG A 146 7.11 3.78 0.22
N MET A 147 8.13 3.65 1.06
CA MET A 147 8.05 2.97 2.34
C MET A 147 7.05 3.65 3.28
N ALA A 148 7.08 4.99 3.36
CA ALA A 148 6.13 5.74 4.17
C ALA A 148 4.69 5.56 3.71
N LEU A 149 4.45 5.48 2.40
CA LEU A 149 3.12 5.39 1.82
C LEU A 149 2.55 3.96 1.75
N THR A 150 3.39 2.93 1.64
CA THR A 150 2.93 1.56 1.38
C THR A 150 3.47 0.51 2.35
N GLY A 151 4.53 0.82 3.09
CA GLY A 151 5.27 -0.18 3.87
C GLY A 151 6.04 -1.19 3.01
N LYS A 152 6.18 -0.94 1.70
CA LYS A 152 6.79 -1.86 0.73
C LYS A 152 7.94 -1.20 -0.01
N THR A 153 8.92 -2.00 -0.40
CA THR A 153 10.07 -1.56 -1.19
C THR A 153 9.76 -1.48 -2.69
N GLN A 154 8.76 -2.24 -3.15
CA GLN A 154 8.34 -2.36 -4.54
C GLN A 154 6.86 -1.97 -4.69
N GLY A 155 6.48 -1.55 -5.89
CA GLY A 155 5.10 -1.19 -6.21
C GLY A 155 5.00 -0.29 -7.45
N PRO A 156 3.82 0.26 -7.75
CA PRO A 156 3.61 1.14 -8.89
C PRO A 156 4.43 2.43 -8.78
N ALA A 157 4.57 3.17 -9.86
CA ALA A 157 5.19 4.48 -9.87
C ALA A 157 4.52 5.43 -8.85
N LEU A 158 5.29 6.32 -8.24
CA LEU A 158 4.74 7.25 -7.24
C LEU A 158 3.71 8.20 -7.86
N GLU A 159 3.88 8.55 -9.14
CA GLU A 159 2.96 9.35 -9.93
C GLU A 159 1.54 8.76 -10.02
N LEU A 160 1.45 7.42 -10.00
CA LEU A 160 0.16 6.70 -9.94
C LEU A 160 -0.32 6.50 -8.51
N LEU A 161 0.62 6.33 -7.57
CA LEU A 161 0.30 6.06 -6.18
C LEU A 161 -0.31 7.27 -5.47
N PHE A 162 0.17 8.48 -5.75
CA PHE A 162 -0.31 9.70 -5.11
C PHE A 162 -1.80 9.97 -5.37
N PRO A 163 -2.29 9.99 -6.63
CA PRO A 163 -3.73 10.17 -6.86
C PRO A 163 -4.58 9.00 -6.34
N LEU A 164 -4.03 7.79 -6.27
CA LEU A 164 -4.73 6.64 -5.70
C LEU A 164 -4.93 6.74 -4.18
N LEU A 165 -3.95 7.27 -3.47
CA LEU A 165 -4.03 7.49 -2.02
C LEU A 165 -4.87 8.73 -1.67
N GLY A 166 -4.69 9.82 -2.41
CA GLY A 166 -5.28 11.12 -2.10
C GLY A 166 -4.58 11.82 -0.93
N TYR A 167 -4.88 13.12 -0.76
CA TYR A 167 -4.24 14.00 0.23
C TYR A 167 -4.25 13.43 1.63
N ASP A 168 -5.42 13.14 2.15
CA ASP A 168 -5.60 12.75 3.56
C ASP A 168 -4.74 11.53 3.92
N ARG A 169 -4.76 10.49 3.07
CA ARG A 169 -3.99 9.28 3.35
C ARG A 169 -2.49 9.47 3.23
N ILE A 170 -2.04 10.29 2.28
CA ILE A 170 -0.62 10.63 2.16
C ILE A 170 -0.16 11.34 3.43
N LEU A 171 -0.87 12.37 3.85
CA LEU A 171 -0.52 13.17 5.03
C LEU A 171 -0.59 12.34 6.32
N ILE A 172 -1.63 11.53 6.50
CA ILE A 172 -1.77 10.63 7.65
C ILE A 172 -0.60 9.62 7.69
N ARG A 173 -0.26 8.99 6.56
CA ARG A 173 0.79 7.98 6.51
C ARG A 173 2.19 8.57 6.73
N ILE A 174 2.50 9.72 6.12
CA ILE A 174 3.77 10.44 6.37
C ILE A 174 3.84 10.86 7.83
N GLY A 175 2.79 11.46 8.37
CA GLY A 175 2.73 11.87 9.78
C GLY A 175 2.91 10.72 10.76
N ALA A 176 2.30 9.55 10.47
CA ALA A 176 2.46 8.35 11.27
C ALA A 176 3.91 7.82 11.25
N VAL A 177 4.58 7.88 10.09
CA VAL A 177 6.00 7.49 9.97
C VAL A 177 6.88 8.47 10.72
N ASN A 178 6.70 9.77 10.52
CA ASN A 178 7.46 10.81 11.20
C ASN A 178 7.33 10.69 12.73
N SER A 179 6.13 10.46 13.24
CA SER A 179 5.90 10.20 14.66
C SER A 179 6.69 8.98 15.16
N ARG A 180 6.71 7.89 14.40
CA ARG A 180 7.48 6.68 14.75
C ARG A 180 8.99 6.91 14.70
N LEU A 181 9.48 7.67 13.73
CA LEU A 181 10.89 8.02 13.61
C LEU A 181 11.35 8.89 14.78
N LEU A 182 10.54 9.88 15.19
CA LEU A 182 10.82 10.76 16.30
C LEU A 182 10.83 10.05 17.65
N HIS A 183 9.85 9.19 17.90
CA HIS A 183 9.62 8.65 19.24
C HIS A 183 10.12 7.22 19.42
N GLY A 184 10.58 6.56 18.36
CA GLY A 184 11.04 5.16 18.40
C GLY A 184 9.96 4.17 18.84
N ARG A 185 8.72 4.60 18.93
CA ARG A 185 7.57 3.81 19.36
C ARG A 185 6.91 3.11 18.19
N GLY A 186 6.35 1.92 18.43
CA GLY A 186 5.46 1.26 17.49
C GLY A 186 4.23 2.14 17.18
N LEU A 187 3.32 1.66 16.35
CA LEU A 187 2.05 2.31 16.05
C LEU A 187 1.16 2.43 17.31
N GLU A 188 1.60 3.18 18.31
CA GLU A 188 0.68 3.66 19.32
C GLU A 188 -0.15 4.77 18.67
N PRO A 189 -1.49 4.70 18.79
CA PRO A 189 -2.33 5.77 18.26
C PRO A 189 -1.92 7.09 18.91
N ILE A 190 -1.87 8.15 18.11
CA ILE A 190 -1.65 9.50 18.61
C ILE A 190 -2.73 9.75 19.66
N ARG A 191 -2.34 9.93 20.93
CA ARG A 191 -3.29 10.27 21.98
C ARG A 191 -3.58 11.77 21.86
N TYR A 192 -4.77 12.08 21.46
CA TYR A 192 -5.26 13.45 21.48
C TYR A 192 -5.68 13.82 22.90
N GLY A 193 -5.16 14.93 23.40
CA GLY A 193 -5.62 15.55 24.64
C GLY A 193 -7.01 16.20 24.48
N PRO A 194 -7.60 16.73 25.55
CA PRO A 194 -8.83 17.50 25.49
C PRO A 194 -8.69 18.65 24.48
N GLY A 195 -9.59 18.71 23.50
CA GLY A 195 -9.57 19.70 22.44
C GLY A 195 -8.93 19.26 21.11
N GLY A 196 -8.61 17.96 20.94
CA GLY A 196 -8.10 17.41 19.67
C GLY A 196 -6.65 17.77 19.36
N VAL A 197 -5.92 18.35 20.32
CA VAL A 197 -4.48 18.63 20.17
C VAL A 197 -3.69 17.37 20.50
N PRO A 198 -2.71 16.96 19.65
CA PRO A 198 -1.84 15.84 19.99
C PRO A 198 -1.18 16.08 21.35
N PHE A 199 -1.36 15.16 22.29
CA PHE A 199 -0.71 15.23 23.58
C PHE A 199 0.73 14.71 23.40
N GLU A 200 1.65 15.58 23.06
CA GLU A 200 3.08 15.32 23.20
C GLU A 200 3.49 15.70 24.64
N PRO A 201 4.10 14.79 25.39
CA PRO A 201 4.88 15.21 26.52
C PRO A 201 6.12 15.95 25.97
N ILE A 202 6.01 17.27 25.87
CA ILE A 202 7.15 18.13 25.59
C ILE A 202 8.21 17.79 26.66
N HIS A 203 9.25 17.04 26.25
CA HIS A 203 10.51 16.86 27.01
C HIS A 203 10.40 17.08 28.54
N GLY A 204 9.46 16.45 29.18
CA GLY A 204 9.33 16.52 30.61
C GLY A 204 10.19 15.43 31.25
N LYS A 205 11.21 15.81 32.02
CA LYS A 205 11.72 14.96 33.07
C LYS A 205 10.52 14.35 33.79
N ARG A 206 10.54 13.03 33.98
CA ARG A 206 9.51 12.39 34.78
C ARG A 206 9.50 13.07 36.15
N PRO A 207 8.34 13.39 36.73
CA PRO A 207 8.25 14.03 38.05
C PRO A 207 8.82 13.19 39.21
N GLU A 208 9.35 12.02 38.91
CA GLU A 208 9.84 11.04 39.89
C GLU A 208 11.36 11.02 40.02
N GLU A 209 12.07 11.95 39.36
CA GLU A 209 13.55 12.06 39.41
C GLU A 209 14.03 13.29 40.23
N GLU A 210 13.21 13.81 41.18
CA GLU A 210 13.63 14.75 42.22
C GLU A 210 13.74 14.06 43.56
#